data_853c10a8f70e588e6c07cfb255a40dc0
#
_entry.id   853c10a8f70e588e6c07cfb255a40dc0
#
_cell.length_a   1.000
_cell.length_b   1.000
_cell.length_c   1.000
_cell.angle_alpha   90.00
_cell.angle_beta   90.00
_cell.angle_gamma   90.00
#
_symmetry.space_group_name_H-M   'P 1'
#
loop_
_entity.id
_entity.type
_entity.pdbx_description
1 polymer ?
#
loop_
_entity_poly.entity_id
_entity_poly.type
_entity_poly.pdbx_seq_one_letter_code
_entity_poly.pdbx_strand_id
1 'polypeptide(L)'
;MTLAGKIFPDTPNPYARIDTVRFKGFTKTENSQVRMSSGISVAFRTNSTTISVKATYGYKQYASHIGGYSSRGFDLYIKRDGEWVWAAAGCGPIDKEDGYNTVLIKNMDGSMKECLLYLPLFSEEYSVQIGVQSGSVIEKGDVPFRHRVAIFGSSFTHGTSTSRPGMTYPAQFCRNTGIQLLSLGCSGNCKMQSYFADALVNA
;
A
#
# COMPACT_ATOMS: atom_id res chain seq x y z
N MET A 1 13.37 0.07 5.58
CA MET A 1 12.30 -0.23 4.62
C MET A 1 12.17 0.93 3.66
N THR A 2 11.92 0.68 2.39
CA THR A 2 11.75 1.70 1.35
C THR A 2 10.29 1.75 0.93
N LEU A 3 9.67 2.93 0.95
CA LEU A 3 8.30 3.11 0.47
C LEU A 3 8.30 3.39 -1.04
N ALA A 4 7.48 2.67 -1.79
CA ALA A 4 7.18 2.90 -3.19
C ALA A 4 5.70 3.29 -3.35
N GLY A 5 5.35 3.97 -4.43
CA GLY A 5 3.97 4.41 -4.69
C GLY A 5 3.56 5.70 -3.97
N LYS A 6 4.48 6.36 -3.27
CA LYS A 6 4.24 7.65 -2.60
C LYS A 6 4.12 8.78 -3.62
N ILE A 7 3.05 9.56 -3.53
CA ILE A 7 2.90 10.83 -4.27
C ILE A 7 3.86 11.86 -3.70
N PHE A 8 3.83 12.08 -2.39
CA PHE A 8 4.75 12.93 -1.66
C PHE A 8 5.66 12.09 -0.76
N PRO A 9 6.98 12.25 -0.82
CA PRO A 9 7.90 11.49 0.04
C PRO A 9 7.83 11.90 1.51
N ASP A 10 7.44 13.14 1.79
CA ASP A 10 7.59 13.86 3.06
C ASP A 10 6.27 14.13 3.81
N THR A 11 5.23 13.31 3.59
CA THR A 11 3.99 13.43 4.38
C THR A 11 4.25 13.14 5.86
N PRO A 12 3.64 13.89 6.82
CA PRO A 12 3.80 13.65 8.26
C PRO A 12 3.48 12.22 8.68
N ASN A 13 2.41 11.64 8.15
CA ASN A 13 2.19 10.21 8.20
C ASN A 13 2.80 9.57 6.93
N PRO A 14 3.85 8.74 7.04
CA PRO A 14 4.54 8.18 5.88
C PRO A 14 3.66 7.27 5.01
N TYR A 15 2.54 6.82 5.51
CA TYR A 15 1.60 5.95 4.81
C TYR A 15 0.43 6.70 4.17
N ALA A 16 0.32 8.01 4.38
CA ALA A 16 -0.67 8.85 3.71
C ALA A 16 -0.22 9.22 2.28
N ARG A 17 -1.17 9.30 1.36
CA ARG A 17 -0.92 9.70 -0.04
C ARG A 17 -0.74 11.21 -0.18
N ILE A 18 -1.52 11.99 0.59
CA ILE A 18 -1.47 13.46 0.60
C ILE A 18 -1.42 13.97 2.05
N ASP A 19 -0.63 15.00 2.27
CA ASP A 19 -0.64 15.79 3.50
C ASP A 19 -1.83 16.75 3.49
N THR A 20 -2.88 16.42 4.25
CA THR A 20 -4.11 17.22 4.36
C THR A 20 -3.97 18.44 5.28
N VAL A 21 -2.81 18.63 5.91
CA VAL A 21 -2.46 19.88 6.61
C VAL A 21 -1.90 20.89 5.62
N ARG A 22 -1.06 20.45 4.70
CA ARG A 22 -0.48 21.28 3.63
C ARG A 22 -1.50 21.60 2.53
N PHE A 23 -2.23 20.60 2.05
CA PHE A 23 -3.20 20.74 0.97
C PHE A 23 -4.63 20.78 1.51
N LYS A 24 -5.37 21.82 1.18
CA LYS A 24 -6.73 22.09 1.69
C LYS A 24 -7.77 21.96 0.56
N GLY A 25 -9.04 22.06 0.93
CA GLY A 25 -10.16 22.03 -0.01
C GLY A 25 -10.89 20.69 -0.08
N PHE A 26 -10.28 19.63 0.43
CA PHE A 26 -10.90 18.30 0.46
C PHE A 26 -12.15 18.27 1.33
N THR A 27 -13.22 17.66 0.82
CA THR A 27 -14.39 17.29 1.63
C THR A 27 -13.98 16.31 2.75
N LYS A 28 -14.85 16.11 3.74
CA LYS A 28 -14.59 15.15 4.83
C LYS A 28 -14.24 13.75 4.31
N THR A 29 -14.96 13.27 3.30
CA THR A 29 -14.73 11.95 2.71
C THR A 29 -13.42 11.88 1.95
N GLU A 30 -13.15 12.86 1.08
CA GLU A 30 -11.88 12.94 0.33
C GLU A 30 -10.68 13.04 1.28
N ASN A 31 -10.79 13.87 2.32
CA ASN A 31 -9.75 14.02 3.35
C ASN A 31 -9.41 12.67 4.00
N SER A 32 -10.40 11.86 4.33
CA SER A 32 -10.15 10.50 4.85
C SER A 32 -9.51 9.61 3.80
N GLN A 33 -10.00 9.65 2.56
CA GLN A 33 -9.50 8.77 1.48
C GLN A 33 -8.06 9.07 1.07
N VAL A 34 -7.65 10.33 0.97
CA VAL A 34 -6.27 10.69 0.58
C VAL A 34 -5.23 10.34 1.66
N ARG A 35 -5.65 10.09 2.90
CA ARG A 35 -4.80 9.57 3.97
C ARG A 35 -4.67 8.04 3.96
N MET A 36 -5.53 7.33 3.24
CA MET A 36 -5.42 5.87 3.08
C MET A 36 -4.22 5.50 2.21
N SER A 37 -3.68 4.30 2.41
CA SER A 37 -2.40 3.85 1.83
C SER A 37 -2.53 3.22 0.43
N SER A 38 -3.67 3.37 -0.24
CA SER A 38 -3.89 2.77 -1.56
C SER A 38 -2.76 3.08 -2.55
N GLY A 39 -2.15 2.03 -3.12
CA GLY A 39 -1.05 2.13 -4.07
C GLY A 39 0.33 2.27 -3.43
N ILE A 40 0.42 2.42 -2.10
CA ILE A 40 1.71 2.43 -1.39
C ILE A 40 2.14 0.98 -1.12
N SER A 41 3.42 0.72 -1.26
CA SER A 41 4.05 -0.55 -0.93
C SER A 41 5.39 -0.35 -0.24
N VAL A 42 5.84 -1.39 0.46
CA VAL A 42 7.13 -1.44 1.16
C VAL A 42 8.05 -2.42 0.44
N ALA A 43 9.18 -1.92 -0.05
CA ALA A 43 10.24 -2.74 -0.60
C ALA A 43 11.30 -3.06 0.48
N PHE A 44 11.66 -4.32 0.60
CA PHE A 44 12.68 -4.81 1.53
C PHE A 44 13.31 -6.10 1.02
N ARG A 45 14.44 -6.50 1.62
CA ARG A 45 15.11 -7.76 1.34
C ARG A 45 15.28 -8.55 2.63
N THR A 46 15.16 -9.86 2.56
CA THR A 46 15.34 -10.74 3.73
C THR A 46 15.69 -12.17 3.32
N ASN A 47 16.47 -12.84 4.14
CA ASN A 47 16.71 -14.27 4.03
C ASN A 47 15.80 -15.09 5.00
N SER A 48 14.86 -14.45 5.64
CA SER A 48 13.97 -15.11 6.59
C SER A 48 13.11 -16.18 5.92
N THR A 49 12.88 -17.27 6.64
CA THR A 49 11.93 -18.34 6.26
C THR A 49 10.50 -18.00 6.64
N THR A 50 10.31 -16.93 7.43
CA THR A 50 9.00 -16.48 7.92
C THR A 50 8.92 -14.97 7.83
N ILE A 51 7.81 -14.44 7.30
CA ILE A 51 7.53 -13.01 7.27
C ILE A 51 6.19 -12.76 7.95
N SER A 52 6.17 -11.80 8.86
CA SER A 52 4.97 -11.32 9.55
C SER A 52 4.83 -9.81 9.38
N VAL A 53 3.63 -9.30 9.63
CA VAL A 53 3.35 -7.88 9.66
C VAL A 53 2.63 -7.52 10.95
N LYS A 54 3.03 -6.39 11.55
CA LYS A 54 2.32 -5.75 12.65
C LYS A 54 2.01 -4.31 12.22
N ALA A 55 0.74 -3.91 12.34
CA ALA A 55 0.28 -2.58 11.95
C ALA A 55 -0.67 -1.99 12.99
N THR A 56 -0.68 -0.66 13.07
CA THR A 56 -1.73 0.09 13.77
C THR A 56 -2.49 0.94 12.75
N TYR A 57 -3.81 0.94 12.87
CA TYR A 57 -4.70 1.61 11.95
C TYR A 57 -5.30 2.89 12.54
N GLY A 58 -5.53 3.87 11.67
CA GLY A 58 -6.47 4.94 11.90
C GLY A 58 -7.85 4.60 11.34
N TYR A 59 -8.42 5.52 10.56
CA TYR A 59 -9.71 5.31 9.93
C TYR A 59 -9.69 4.13 8.94
N LYS A 60 -10.72 3.29 9.00
CA LYS A 60 -10.96 2.17 8.08
C LYS A 60 -12.32 2.35 7.41
N GLN A 61 -12.36 2.26 6.11
CA GLN A 61 -13.60 2.29 5.34
C GLN A 61 -14.10 0.87 5.08
N TYR A 62 -15.36 0.64 5.40
CA TYR A 62 -16.05 -0.62 5.13
C TYR A 62 -17.26 -0.38 4.23
N ALA A 63 -17.50 -1.31 3.33
CA ALA A 63 -18.71 -1.38 2.52
C ALA A 63 -18.92 -2.82 2.05
N SER A 64 -20.15 -3.19 1.68
CA SER A 64 -20.48 -4.55 1.24
C SER A 64 -19.68 -5.03 0.01
N HIS A 65 -19.20 -4.10 -0.81
CA HIS A 65 -18.39 -4.34 -2.00
C HIS A 65 -16.87 -4.16 -1.78
N ILE A 66 -16.43 -4.01 -0.53
CA ILE A 66 -15.01 -3.89 -0.16
C ILE A 66 -14.65 -5.07 0.73
N GLY A 67 -13.95 -6.05 0.18
CA GLY A 67 -13.52 -7.23 0.90
C GLY A 67 -12.49 -6.91 2.00
N GLY A 68 -12.37 -7.76 3.01
CA GLY A 68 -11.46 -7.56 4.14
C GLY A 68 -10.01 -7.39 3.73
N TYR A 69 -9.52 -8.19 2.78
CA TYR A 69 -8.16 -8.09 2.26
C TYR A 69 -7.89 -6.76 1.55
N SER A 70 -8.85 -6.24 0.77
CA SER A 70 -8.66 -4.95 0.12
C SER A 70 -8.81 -3.79 1.11
N SER A 71 -9.72 -3.90 2.07
CA SER A 71 -9.95 -2.84 3.07
C SER A 71 -8.75 -2.62 3.98
N ARG A 72 -8.24 -3.67 4.61
CA ARG A 72 -7.25 -3.62 5.70
C ARG A 72 -6.16 -4.68 5.63
N GLY A 73 -6.05 -5.38 4.51
CA GLY A 73 -5.09 -6.47 4.33
C GLY A 73 -3.78 -6.01 3.72
N PHE A 74 -2.76 -6.81 3.96
CA PHE A 74 -1.44 -6.69 3.37
C PHE A 74 -1.26 -7.77 2.32
N ASP A 75 -0.55 -7.46 1.22
CA ASP A 75 -0.40 -8.35 0.06
C ASP A 75 1.07 -8.43 -0.35
N LEU A 76 1.69 -9.59 -0.14
CA LEU A 76 3.13 -9.82 -0.28
C LEU A 76 3.44 -10.46 -1.63
N TYR A 77 4.39 -9.86 -2.34
CA TYR A 77 5.03 -10.39 -3.53
C TYR A 77 6.52 -10.61 -3.28
N ILE A 78 7.08 -11.66 -3.88
CA ILE A 78 8.52 -11.98 -3.84
C ILE A 78 9.00 -12.07 -5.28
N LYS A 79 10.20 -11.55 -5.54
CA LYS A 79 10.80 -11.59 -6.88
C LYS A 79 11.44 -12.96 -7.12
N ARG A 80 11.07 -13.62 -8.22
CA ARG A 80 11.65 -14.86 -8.70
C ARG A 80 11.92 -14.75 -10.20
N ASP A 81 13.10 -15.09 -10.63
CA ASP A 81 13.49 -15.08 -12.06
C ASP A 81 13.21 -13.73 -12.75
N GLY A 82 13.37 -12.63 -12.01
CA GLY A 82 13.09 -11.27 -12.49
C GLY A 82 11.64 -10.80 -12.35
N GLU A 83 10.70 -11.71 -12.06
CA GLU A 83 9.25 -11.42 -12.00
C GLU A 83 8.72 -11.35 -10.58
N TRP A 84 7.72 -10.49 -10.35
CA TRP A 84 7.02 -10.38 -9.06
C TRP A 84 5.93 -11.44 -8.95
N VAL A 85 6.19 -12.48 -8.16
CA VAL A 85 5.27 -13.59 -7.90
C VAL A 85 4.53 -13.36 -6.59
N TRP A 86 3.23 -13.59 -6.58
CA TRP A 86 2.44 -13.53 -5.36
C TRP A 86 2.87 -14.60 -4.37
N ALA A 87 3.07 -14.19 -3.12
CA ALA A 87 3.53 -15.08 -2.05
C ALA A 87 2.47 -15.32 -0.98
N ALA A 88 1.83 -14.26 -0.50
CA ALA A 88 0.85 -14.35 0.58
C ALA A 88 0.02 -13.08 0.71
N ALA A 89 -1.14 -13.21 1.37
CA ALA A 89 -1.90 -12.07 1.85
C ALA A 89 -2.43 -12.35 3.26
N GLY A 90 -2.60 -11.30 4.06
CA GLY A 90 -3.15 -11.39 5.40
C GLY A 90 -3.96 -10.17 5.76
N CYS A 91 -5.06 -10.34 6.51
CA CYS A 91 -5.82 -9.23 7.06
C CYS A 91 -6.28 -9.52 8.48
N GLY A 92 -6.32 -8.48 9.32
CA GLY A 92 -6.81 -8.56 10.68
C GLY A 92 -8.33 -8.68 10.77
N PRO A 93 -8.85 -9.08 11.95
CA PRO A 93 -10.28 -9.04 12.24
C PRO A 93 -10.85 -7.62 12.09
N ILE A 94 -12.15 -7.54 11.76
CA ILE A 94 -12.82 -6.25 11.52
C ILE A 94 -12.97 -5.42 12.80
N ASP A 95 -13.14 -6.08 13.91
CA ASP A 95 -13.45 -5.52 15.24
C ASP A 95 -12.21 -5.07 16.03
N LYS A 96 -11.01 -5.40 15.56
CA LYS A 96 -9.77 -4.90 16.20
C LYS A 96 -9.42 -3.51 15.71
N GLU A 97 -9.65 -2.53 16.57
CA GLU A 97 -9.32 -1.12 16.30
C GLU A 97 -7.81 -0.86 16.41
N ASP A 98 -7.12 -1.50 17.35
CA ASP A 98 -5.77 -1.13 17.79
C ASP A 98 -4.63 -1.84 17.06
N GLY A 99 -4.91 -2.47 15.93
CA GLY A 99 -3.81 -3.02 15.15
C GLY A 99 -4.00 -4.47 14.72
N TYR A 100 -3.03 -4.90 13.95
CA TYR A 100 -2.98 -6.21 13.32
C TYR A 100 -1.59 -6.78 13.49
N ASN A 101 -1.53 -8.03 13.90
CA ASN A 101 -0.28 -8.77 13.96
C ASN A 101 -0.54 -10.19 13.43
N THR A 102 0.08 -10.55 12.32
CA THR A 102 -0.03 -11.88 11.73
C THR A 102 1.22 -12.32 11.00
N VAL A 103 1.38 -13.63 10.93
CA VAL A 103 2.33 -14.24 10.01
C VAL A 103 1.69 -14.34 8.64
N LEU A 104 2.35 -13.74 7.63
CA LEU A 104 1.92 -13.80 6.23
C LEU A 104 2.33 -15.12 5.59
N ILE A 105 3.59 -15.52 5.75
CA ILE A 105 4.15 -16.74 5.14
C ILE A 105 5.16 -17.40 6.07
N LYS A 106 5.26 -18.73 5.98
CA LYS A 106 6.21 -19.59 6.70
C LYS A 106 6.86 -20.58 5.74
N ASN A 107 7.92 -21.24 6.23
CA ASN A 107 8.58 -22.36 5.57
C ASN A 107 9.14 -22.03 4.18
N MET A 108 9.58 -20.79 3.97
CA MET A 108 10.36 -20.43 2.80
C MET A 108 11.79 -20.96 2.94
N ASP A 109 12.53 -20.99 1.85
CA ASP A 109 13.98 -21.23 1.89
C ASP A 109 14.72 -20.06 2.58
N GLY A 110 15.98 -20.30 2.96
CA GLY A 110 16.85 -19.31 3.61
C GLY A 110 17.61 -18.40 2.66
N SER A 111 17.30 -18.39 1.37
CA SER A 111 17.93 -17.49 0.40
C SER A 111 17.50 -16.04 0.61
N MET A 112 18.32 -15.07 0.15
CA MET A 112 17.94 -13.65 0.14
C MET A 112 16.85 -13.41 -0.89
N LYS A 113 15.75 -12.80 -0.47
CA LYS A 113 14.56 -12.52 -1.29
C LYS A 113 14.33 -11.01 -1.41
N GLU A 114 14.05 -10.53 -2.61
CA GLU A 114 13.45 -9.21 -2.81
C GLU A 114 11.94 -9.31 -2.58
N CYS A 115 11.43 -8.46 -1.71
CA CYS A 115 10.04 -8.46 -1.25
C CYS A 115 9.36 -7.12 -1.51
N LEU A 116 8.09 -7.18 -1.92
CA LEU A 116 7.22 -6.03 -2.13
C LEU A 116 5.90 -6.27 -1.40
N LEU A 117 5.66 -5.52 -0.32
CA LEU A 117 4.47 -5.62 0.51
C LEU A 117 3.53 -4.45 0.20
N TYR A 118 2.42 -4.71 -0.48
CA TYR A 118 1.37 -3.71 -0.68
C TYR A 118 0.59 -3.48 0.60
N LEU A 119 0.33 -2.21 0.89
CA LEU A 119 -0.45 -1.75 2.04
C LEU A 119 -1.95 -1.76 1.72
N PRO A 120 -2.81 -1.73 2.76
CA PRO A 120 -4.26 -1.70 2.59
C PRO A 120 -4.75 -0.56 1.70
N LEU A 121 -5.91 -0.77 1.05
CA LEU A 121 -6.47 0.22 0.12
C LEU A 121 -7.42 1.21 0.79
N PHE A 122 -8.17 0.74 1.81
CA PHE A 122 -9.24 1.50 2.45
C PHE A 122 -9.02 1.69 3.95
N SER A 123 -7.75 1.70 4.36
CA SER A 123 -7.33 2.01 5.73
C SER A 123 -6.28 3.10 5.75
N GLU A 124 -6.25 3.87 6.81
CA GLU A 124 -5.16 4.74 7.22
C GLU A 124 -4.27 3.96 8.17
N GLU A 125 -3.00 3.83 7.90
CA GLU A 125 -2.01 3.18 8.76
C GLU A 125 -1.21 4.24 9.52
N TYR A 126 -0.98 4.02 10.82
CA TYR A 126 -0.11 4.84 11.65
C TYR A 126 1.26 4.20 11.84
N SER A 127 1.32 2.87 11.84
CA SER A 127 2.59 2.16 11.83
C SER A 127 2.47 0.85 11.04
N VAL A 128 3.56 0.48 10.37
CA VAL A 128 3.73 -0.83 9.73
C VAL A 128 5.11 -1.36 10.08
N GLN A 129 5.15 -2.52 10.71
CA GLN A 129 6.37 -3.22 11.08
C GLN A 129 6.41 -4.58 10.38
N ILE A 130 7.54 -4.92 9.81
CA ILE A 130 7.77 -6.22 9.21
C ILE A 130 8.58 -7.06 10.19
N GLY A 131 8.03 -8.20 10.59
CA GLY A 131 8.69 -9.17 11.45
C GLY A 131 9.32 -10.29 10.64
N VAL A 132 10.53 -10.68 11.04
CA VAL A 132 11.29 -11.79 10.47
C VAL A 132 11.71 -12.73 11.59
N GLN A 133 12.13 -13.96 11.24
CA GLN A 133 12.65 -14.91 12.20
C GLN A 133 13.91 -14.38 12.88
N SER A 134 14.07 -14.67 14.17
CA SER A 134 15.28 -14.30 14.91
C SER A 134 16.54 -14.84 14.24
N GLY A 135 17.55 -14.00 14.11
CA GLY A 135 18.80 -14.32 13.42
C GLY A 135 18.76 -14.12 11.90
N SER A 136 17.60 -13.81 11.32
CA SER A 136 17.50 -13.49 9.90
C SER A 136 17.88 -12.02 9.64
N VAL A 137 18.40 -11.77 8.44
CA VAL A 137 18.70 -10.42 7.95
C VAL A 137 17.42 -9.81 7.37
N ILE A 138 17.18 -8.53 7.67
CA ILE A 138 16.20 -7.68 6.98
C ILE A 138 16.87 -6.34 6.66
N GLU A 139 16.76 -5.92 5.42
CA GLU A 139 17.38 -4.68 4.94
C GLU A 139 16.44 -3.92 3.99
N LYS A 140 16.81 -2.67 3.68
CA LYS A 140 16.08 -1.88 2.69
C LYS A 140 16.17 -2.55 1.32
N GLY A 141 15.02 -2.63 0.62
CA GLY A 141 14.98 -2.92 -0.81
C GLY A 141 15.03 -1.62 -1.62
N ASP A 142 15.39 -1.73 -2.88
CA ASP A 142 15.29 -0.63 -3.84
C ASP A 142 13.84 -0.44 -4.27
N VAL A 143 13.49 0.78 -4.70
CA VAL A 143 12.20 1.03 -5.36
C VAL A 143 12.21 0.25 -6.69
N PRO A 144 11.30 -0.73 -6.87
CA PRO A 144 11.39 -1.63 -8.01
C PRO A 144 10.89 -1.04 -9.33
N PHE A 145 10.41 0.20 -9.30
CA PHE A 145 9.75 0.86 -10.43
C PHE A 145 10.51 2.11 -10.86
N ARG A 146 10.55 2.34 -12.18
CA ARG A 146 11.15 3.52 -12.80
C ARG A 146 10.05 4.49 -13.20
N HIS A 147 10.44 5.75 -13.44
CA HIS A 147 9.52 6.82 -13.82
C HIS A 147 8.36 6.95 -12.83
N ARG A 148 7.82 8.13 -12.70
CA ARG A 148 6.71 8.40 -11.79
C ARG A 148 5.58 9.04 -12.60
N VAL A 149 4.44 8.36 -12.67
CA VAL A 149 3.24 8.86 -13.35
C VAL A 149 2.11 8.88 -12.34
N ALA A 150 1.60 10.05 -12.01
CA ALA A 150 0.43 10.17 -11.15
C ALA A 150 -0.84 9.89 -11.93
N ILE A 151 -1.75 9.10 -11.33
CA ILE A 151 -3.06 8.82 -11.88
C ILE A 151 -4.14 9.24 -10.89
N PHE A 152 -4.97 10.22 -11.27
CA PHE A 152 -6.18 10.60 -10.54
C PHE A 152 -7.37 9.81 -11.08
N GLY A 153 -8.14 9.19 -10.20
CA GLY A 153 -9.25 8.35 -10.63
C GLY A 153 -10.27 8.04 -9.53
N SER A 154 -11.28 7.31 -9.93
CA SER A 154 -12.43 6.94 -9.10
C SER A 154 -12.15 5.72 -8.19
N SER A 155 -13.24 5.04 -7.81
CA SER A 155 -13.22 3.82 -7.02
C SER A 155 -12.37 2.69 -7.63
N PHE A 156 -12.34 2.55 -8.95
CA PHE A 156 -11.49 1.54 -9.61
C PHE A 156 -10.01 1.82 -9.41
N THR A 157 -9.59 3.08 -9.50
CA THR A 157 -8.21 3.50 -9.23
C THR A 157 -7.86 3.35 -7.74
N HIS A 158 -8.82 3.61 -6.85
CA HIS A 158 -8.67 3.37 -5.41
C HIS A 158 -8.54 1.87 -5.09
N GLY A 159 -9.20 1.01 -5.88
CA GLY A 159 -9.15 -0.44 -5.75
C GLY A 159 -10.42 -1.06 -5.17
N THR A 160 -11.56 -0.41 -5.31
CA THR A 160 -12.87 -0.97 -4.92
C THR A 160 -13.11 -2.32 -5.59
N SER A 161 -13.59 -3.28 -4.81
CA SER A 161 -13.94 -4.64 -5.25
C SER A 161 -12.76 -5.49 -5.75
N THR A 162 -11.52 -5.05 -5.56
CA THR A 162 -10.38 -5.93 -5.79
C THR A 162 -10.28 -7.00 -4.70
N SER A 163 -9.71 -8.14 -5.01
CA SER A 163 -9.55 -9.24 -4.06
C SER A 163 -8.53 -8.91 -2.96
N ARG A 164 -7.47 -8.15 -3.27
CA ARG A 164 -6.39 -7.75 -2.37
C ARG A 164 -5.58 -6.58 -2.94
N PRO A 165 -4.75 -5.87 -2.15
CA PRO A 165 -4.10 -4.63 -2.56
C PRO A 165 -3.28 -4.68 -3.85
N GLY A 166 -2.45 -5.70 -4.04
CA GLY A 166 -1.63 -5.85 -5.24
C GLY A 166 -2.40 -6.19 -6.51
N MET A 167 -3.72 -6.41 -6.43
CA MET A 167 -4.57 -6.72 -7.59
C MET A 167 -5.30 -5.50 -8.17
N THR A 168 -5.06 -4.30 -7.62
CA THR A 168 -5.50 -3.08 -8.30
C THR A 168 -4.83 -2.97 -9.67
N TYR A 169 -5.53 -2.39 -10.66
CA TYR A 169 -4.92 -2.22 -11.99
C TYR A 169 -3.64 -1.37 -11.97
N PRO A 170 -3.52 -0.29 -11.14
CA PRO A 170 -2.25 0.42 -11.03
C PRO A 170 -1.11 -0.45 -10.49
N ALA A 171 -1.38 -1.28 -9.48
CA ALA A 171 -0.36 -2.17 -8.92
C ALA A 171 0.08 -3.25 -9.92
N GLN A 172 -0.85 -3.84 -10.68
CA GLN A 172 -0.53 -4.79 -11.74
C GLN A 172 0.27 -4.13 -12.87
N PHE A 173 -0.14 -2.94 -13.30
CA PHE A 173 0.60 -2.17 -14.31
C PHE A 173 2.05 -1.93 -13.87
N CYS A 174 2.28 -1.48 -12.63
CA CYS A 174 3.62 -1.27 -12.09
C CYS A 174 4.48 -2.53 -12.18
N ARG A 175 3.96 -3.66 -11.72
CA ARG A 175 4.72 -4.93 -11.75
C ARG A 175 5.00 -5.43 -13.16
N ASN A 176 4.06 -5.27 -14.07
CA ASN A 176 4.17 -5.79 -15.44
C ASN A 176 5.05 -4.91 -16.35
N THR A 177 5.15 -3.61 -16.06
CA THR A 177 5.85 -2.65 -16.93
C THR A 177 7.12 -2.08 -16.31
N GLY A 178 7.26 -2.16 -14.99
CA GLY A 178 8.32 -1.48 -14.25
C GLY A 178 8.14 0.06 -14.16
N ILE A 179 6.99 0.60 -14.60
CA ILE A 179 6.67 2.04 -14.50
C ILE A 179 5.86 2.27 -13.23
N GLN A 180 6.24 3.25 -12.41
CA GLN A 180 5.53 3.57 -11.17
C GLN A 180 4.28 4.41 -11.43
N LEU A 181 3.08 3.82 -11.25
CA LEU A 181 1.85 4.58 -11.14
C LEU A 181 1.63 5.00 -9.68
N LEU A 182 1.52 6.32 -9.46
CA LEU A 182 1.19 6.91 -8.17
C LEU A 182 -0.33 7.05 -8.09
N SER A 183 -0.98 6.13 -7.38
CA SER A 183 -2.44 6.05 -7.35
C SER A 183 -3.06 7.14 -6.47
N LEU A 184 -3.79 8.07 -7.08
CA LEU A 184 -4.67 9.01 -6.39
C LEU A 184 -6.13 8.68 -6.69
N GLY A 185 -6.52 7.42 -6.47
CA GLY A 185 -7.91 7.00 -6.54
C GLY A 185 -8.71 7.48 -5.31
N CYS A 186 -9.88 8.07 -5.55
CA CYS A 186 -10.80 8.51 -4.50
C CYS A 186 -12.21 8.02 -4.83
N SER A 187 -12.64 6.97 -4.13
CA SER A 187 -13.93 6.29 -4.36
C SER A 187 -15.11 7.24 -4.22
N GLY A 188 -15.90 7.40 -5.28
CA GLY A 188 -17.03 8.33 -5.34
C GLY A 188 -16.66 9.81 -5.51
N ASN A 189 -15.38 10.16 -5.55
CA ASN A 189 -14.90 11.54 -5.44
C ASN A 189 -13.97 11.99 -6.58
N CYS A 190 -13.87 11.26 -7.68
CA CYS A 190 -13.13 11.69 -8.87
C CYS A 190 -14.03 12.53 -9.79
N LYS A 191 -14.05 13.84 -9.58
CA LYS A 191 -14.92 14.80 -10.31
C LYS A 191 -14.11 15.96 -10.91
N MET A 192 -12.82 15.75 -11.17
CA MET A 192 -11.90 16.74 -11.72
C MET A 192 -11.80 18.04 -10.89
N GLN A 193 -11.91 17.92 -9.57
CA GLN A 193 -11.79 19.05 -8.66
C GLN A 193 -10.36 19.64 -8.72
N SER A 194 -10.26 20.98 -8.82
CA SER A 194 -8.98 21.69 -9.00
C SER A 194 -7.97 21.43 -7.89
N TYR A 195 -8.42 21.31 -6.64
CA TYR A 195 -7.50 21.04 -5.51
C TYR A 195 -6.73 19.72 -5.60
N PHE A 196 -7.23 18.72 -6.35
CA PHE A 196 -6.45 17.50 -6.64
C PHE A 196 -5.33 17.80 -7.65
N ALA A 197 -5.61 18.62 -8.66
CA ALA A 197 -4.60 19.08 -9.61
C ALA A 197 -3.53 19.93 -8.90
N ASP A 198 -3.96 20.86 -8.04
CA ASP A 198 -3.07 21.71 -7.24
C ASP A 198 -2.14 20.88 -6.36
N ALA A 199 -2.64 19.79 -5.77
CA ALA A 199 -1.80 18.85 -5.04
C ALA A 199 -0.78 18.16 -5.97
N LEU A 200 -1.22 17.63 -7.11
CA LEU A 200 -0.34 16.87 -8.02
C LEU A 200 0.74 17.70 -8.69
N VAL A 201 0.49 18.98 -8.98
CA VAL A 201 1.50 19.89 -9.56
C VAL A 201 2.68 20.12 -8.61
N ASN A 202 2.48 19.90 -7.30
CA ASN A 202 3.50 20.05 -6.26
C ASN A 202 4.14 18.72 -5.82
N ALA A 203 3.92 17.62 -6.54
CA ALA A 203 4.37 16.26 -6.19
C ALA A 203 5.80 15.94 -6.68
#